data_9b5368b61a80956fffa0d58baccc8662
#
_entry.id   9b5368b61a80956fffa0d58baccc8662
#
_cell.length_a   1.000
_cell.length_b   1.000
_cell.length_c   1.000
_cell.angle_alpha   90.00
_cell.angle_beta   90.00
_cell.angle_gamma   90.00
#
_symmetry.space_group_name_H-M   'P 1'
#
loop_
_entity.id
_entity.type
_entity.pdbx_description
1 polymer ?
#
loop_
_entity_poly.entity_id
_entity_poly.type
_entity_poly.pdbx_seq_one_letter_code
_entity_poly.pdbx_strand_id
1 'polypeptide(L)'
;MFNKANSITFVANYNSMKRFFTTLFVALGAFTAFAKSYTGRLVVTVNGETLSNKTASIDVDQQGDGSYTLSLKNFSISLSGQELNIGTINIPATPYALGNARLLQANRNVPISSLGNVPINLLAQESGDKLHANIDINFNGMTIKVVFGEGYQVPNSNFETFGESKEPNRWHSFQSVTGRFASSAQTDAAISSDQTRPGSTGKSCVLIKSRELDFFFFSVIANGTLTTGRLNAGSSTASNAKNNSFLDLANKDKDGNGDPFYTELSGRPDSLTLWVKFKQGKPSADHPYATAKAVITDGTYYQLPEEKGKTYKKMAEAINNEIADTKGEWKRLSIPFNYVNNSIAPKAILVTLSTNADAGKGSGSDELYVDDLELVYNFGVEGISIKGQALANFAENTTEYTHIVGNATADDIMVKTKGQGMLVAKTVENGKATVLVASNDLSKYRLYTINVATGIDNLPSVEANKQVEIYTLDGVRVNKADRKGVYIIKDAQGKTRKVVKQ
;
A
#
# COMPACT_ATOMS: atom_id res chain seq x y z
N MET A 1 51.31 -0.23 18.82
CA MET A 1 51.20 -0.40 17.37
C MET A 1 49.81 -0.91 17.04
N PHE A 2 48.86 -0.04 16.84
CA PHE A 2 47.53 -0.41 16.35
C PHE A 2 47.12 0.52 15.21
N ASN A 3 46.66 -0.09 14.13
CA ASN A 3 46.50 0.43 12.79
C ASN A 3 45.44 1.55 12.69
N LYS A 4 45.89 2.73 12.24
CA LYS A 4 45.07 3.86 11.78
C LYS A 4 44.85 3.73 10.26
N ALA A 5 44.03 2.82 9.80
CA ALA A 5 43.78 2.69 8.36
C ALA A 5 42.32 2.61 7.92
N ASN A 6 41.34 2.51 8.83
CA ASN A 6 39.92 2.28 8.43
C ASN A 6 38.97 3.46 8.62
N SER A 7 39.46 4.66 9.02
CA SER A 7 38.55 5.81 9.24
C SER A 7 38.50 6.81 8.07
N ILE A 8 39.33 6.66 7.04
CA ILE A 8 39.42 7.66 5.96
C ILE A 8 38.49 7.36 4.79
N THR A 9 38.12 6.11 4.58
CA THR A 9 37.24 5.72 3.45
C THR A 9 35.76 6.08 3.66
N PHE A 10 35.30 6.19 4.90
CA PHE A 10 33.92 6.53 5.22
C PHE A 10 33.60 8.04 5.07
N VAL A 11 34.58 8.89 5.32
CA VAL A 11 34.46 10.36 5.23
C VAL A 11 34.48 10.84 3.76
N ALA A 12 35.22 10.16 2.90
CA ALA A 12 35.31 10.52 1.48
C ALA A 12 33.97 10.27 0.72
N ASN A 13 33.25 9.23 1.07
CA ASN A 13 31.93 8.94 0.45
C ASN A 13 30.81 9.89 0.92
N TYR A 14 30.91 10.40 2.15
CA TYR A 14 29.90 11.33 2.69
C TYR A 14 30.01 12.73 2.05
N ASN A 15 31.21 13.19 1.74
CA ASN A 15 31.44 14.50 1.10
C ASN A 15 31.13 14.51 -0.40
N SER A 16 31.22 13.38 -1.09
CA SER A 16 30.82 13.28 -2.51
C SER A 16 29.31 13.32 -2.68
N MET A 17 28.55 12.75 -1.76
CA MET A 17 27.08 12.82 -1.74
C MET A 17 26.55 14.25 -1.47
N LYS A 18 27.24 15.04 -0.65
CA LYS A 18 26.83 16.42 -0.36
C LYS A 18 26.91 17.37 -1.56
N ARG A 19 27.86 17.19 -2.46
CA ARG A 19 28.02 18.04 -3.67
C ARG A 19 27.02 17.72 -4.77
N PHE A 20 26.34 16.60 -4.70
CA PHE A 20 25.49 16.08 -5.75
C PHE A 20 24.09 16.72 -5.74
N PHE A 21 23.59 17.10 -4.57
CA PHE A 21 22.25 17.67 -4.40
C PHE A 21 22.15 19.19 -4.66
N THR A 22 23.26 19.90 -4.89
CA THR A 22 23.26 21.35 -4.97
C THR A 22 22.96 21.91 -6.38
N THR A 23 22.93 21.09 -7.44
CA THR A 23 22.85 21.61 -8.82
C THR A 23 21.49 21.46 -9.49
N LEU A 24 20.50 20.81 -8.87
CA LEU A 24 19.17 20.59 -9.48
C LEU A 24 18.06 21.53 -8.97
N PHE A 25 18.36 22.50 -8.11
CA PHE A 25 17.32 23.34 -7.46
C PHE A 25 17.48 24.85 -7.69
N VAL A 26 17.94 25.31 -8.86
CA VAL A 26 17.96 26.75 -9.19
C VAL A 26 16.92 27.07 -10.25
N ALA A 27 15.67 26.67 -10.04
CA ALA A 27 14.51 27.26 -10.75
C ALA A 27 13.18 26.90 -10.06
N LEU A 28 13.01 27.21 -8.78
CA LEU A 28 11.65 27.36 -8.22
C LEU A 28 11.68 28.47 -7.16
N GLY A 29 10.75 29.41 -7.30
CA GLY A 29 10.65 30.61 -6.51
C GLY A 29 10.68 30.38 -5.01
N ALA A 30 11.05 31.40 -4.26
CA ALA A 30 11.10 31.44 -2.82
C ALA A 30 9.80 30.95 -2.20
N PHE A 31 9.70 29.67 -1.88
CA PHE A 31 8.68 29.17 -0.99
C PHE A 31 9.15 29.42 0.43
N THR A 32 8.42 30.26 1.14
CA THR A 32 8.51 30.32 2.60
C THR A 32 8.21 28.94 3.13
N ALA A 33 9.17 28.33 3.81
CA ALA A 33 9.03 27.02 4.43
C ALA A 33 7.99 27.12 5.57
N PHE A 34 6.75 26.75 5.28
CA PHE A 34 5.73 26.55 6.30
C PHE A 34 5.63 25.04 6.56
N ALA A 35 5.77 24.66 7.83
CA ALA A 35 5.36 23.36 8.30
C ALA A 35 3.92 23.10 7.90
N LYS A 36 3.66 22.00 7.20
CA LYS A 36 2.30 21.56 6.92
C LYS A 36 1.92 20.46 7.86
N SER A 37 0.87 20.68 8.65
CA SER A 37 0.35 19.70 9.60
C SER A 37 -0.76 18.88 8.98
N TYR A 38 -0.65 17.57 9.12
CA TYR A 38 -1.66 16.59 8.69
C TYR A 38 -2.23 15.89 9.90
N THR A 39 -3.55 15.86 10.01
CA THR A 39 -4.25 15.12 11.07
C THR A 39 -4.90 13.90 10.45
N GLY A 40 -4.67 12.73 11.03
CA GLY A 40 -5.17 11.46 10.51
C GLY A 40 -5.10 10.34 11.55
N ARG A 41 -5.57 9.17 11.15
CA ARG A 41 -5.50 7.96 11.96
C ARG A 41 -4.06 7.49 12.05
N LEU A 42 -3.59 7.17 13.25
CA LEU A 42 -2.30 6.56 13.51
C LEU A 42 -2.51 5.19 14.15
N VAL A 43 -2.03 4.16 13.47
CA VAL A 43 -2.05 2.78 13.95
C VAL A 43 -0.63 2.34 14.23
N VAL A 44 -0.39 1.82 15.43
CA VAL A 44 0.89 1.26 15.84
C VAL A 44 0.71 -0.21 16.18
N THR A 45 1.47 -1.06 15.51
CA THR A 45 1.47 -2.51 15.71
C THR A 45 2.85 -2.96 16.12
N VAL A 46 2.95 -3.75 17.18
CA VAL A 46 4.20 -4.33 17.68
C VAL A 46 4.07 -5.86 17.66
N ASN A 47 4.96 -6.53 16.94
CA ASN A 47 4.95 -8.00 16.76
C ASN A 47 3.59 -8.57 16.33
N GLY A 48 2.83 -7.79 15.53
CA GLY A 48 1.51 -8.16 15.04
C GLY A 48 0.33 -7.71 15.91
N GLU A 49 0.56 -7.26 17.16
CA GLU A 49 -0.47 -6.75 18.05
C GLU A 49 -0.64 -5.23 17.91
N THR A 50 -1.87 -4.75 17.74
CA THR A 50 -2.18 -3.31 17.68
C THR A 50 -2.19 -2.70 19.06
N LEU A 51 -1.19 -1.87 19.35
CA LEU A 51 -1.04 -1.18 20.63
C LEU A 51 -1.64 0.23 20.65
N SER A 52 -1.82 0.85 19.49
CA SER A 52 -2.41 2.19 19.39
C SER A 52 -3.20 2.30 18.10
N ASN A 53 -4.39 2.90 18.22
CA ASN A 53 -5.26 3.23 17.09
C ASN A 53 -6.00 4.52 17.45
N LYS A 54 -5.37 5.65 17.19
CA LYS A 54 -5.87 6.96 17.59
C LYS A 54 -5.65 8.01 16.48
N THR A 55 -6.34 9.13 16.58
CA THR A 55 -6.03 10.31 15.78
C THR A 55 -4.74 10.97 16.28
N ALA A 56 -3.86 11.33 15.36
CA ALA A 56 -2.61 12.03 15.61
C ALA A 56 -2.35 13.07 14.51
N SER A 57 -1.34 13.92 14.74
CA SER A 57 -0.89 14.88 13.73
C SER A 57 0.59 14.64 13.42
N ILE A 58 0.92 14.67 12.12
CA ILE A 58 2.30 14.68 11.62
C ILE A 58 2.55 16.01 10.92
N ASP A 59 3.60 16.70 11.33
CA ASP A 59 4.08 17.88 10.64
C ASP A 59 5.12 17.49 9.59
N VAL A 60 5.05 18.11 8.43
CA VAL A 60 6.00 17.91 7.32
C VAL A 60 6.65 19.25 7.01
N ASP A 61 7.94 19.36 7.30
CA ASP A 61 8.72 20.58 7.15
C ASP A 61 9.77 20.42 6.06
N GLN A 62 9.78 21.34 5.09
CA GLN A 62 10.86 21.42 4.11
C GLN A 62 12.06 22.12 4.73
N GLN A 63 13.24 21.53 4.57
CA GLN A 63 14.51 22.05 5.04
C GLN A 63 15.19 22.90 3.96
N GLY A 64 16.10 23.76 4.37
CA GLY A 64 16.82 24.64 3.45
C GLY A 64 17.73 23.93 2.42
N ASP A 65 18.05 22.66 2.64
CA ASP A 65 18.80 21.81 1.71
C ASP A 65 17.89 21.04 0.74
N GLY A 66 16.58 21.28 0.77
CA GLY A 66 15.59 20.59 -0.06
C GLY A 66 15.12 19.22 0.49
N SER A 67 15.67 18.76 1.61
CA SER A 67 15.14 17.61 2.34
C SER A 67 13.87 17.97 3.11
N TYR A 68 13.21 16.96 3.70
CA TYR A 68 12.02 17.14 4.52
C TYR A 68 12.22 16.46 5.88
N THR A 69 11.52 16.97 6.89
CA THR A 69 11.43 16.33 8.19
C THR A 69 9.97 16.03 8.50
N LEU A 70 9.66 14.78 8.77
CA LEU A 70 8.37 14.37 9.33
C LEU A 70 8.48 14.35 10.84
N SER A 71 7.59 15.08 11.52
CA SER A 71 7.60 15.22 12.98
C SER A 71 6.31 14.69 13.59
N LEU A 72 6.41 13.65 14.42
CA LEU A 72 5.33 13.18 15.27
C LEU A 72 5.59 13.67 16.70
N LYS A 73 4.82 14.67 17.15
CA LYS A 73 5.02 15.34 18.44
C LYS A 73 4.31 14.61 19.57
N ASN A 74 4.94 14.59 20.76
CA ASN A 74 4.36 14.06 22.00
C ASN A 74 3.75 12.67 21.85
N PHE A 75 4.48 11.81 21.14
CA PHE A 75 3.99 10.46 20.87
C PHE A 75 4.10 9.58 22.11
N SER A 76 3.02 8.87 22.40
CA SER A 76 2.98 7.86 23.47
C SER A 76 2.26 6.60 22.98
N ILE A 77 2.64 5.46 23.55
CA ILE A 77 2.00 4.15 23.31
C ILE A 77 1.59 3.52 24.63
N SER A 78 0.51 2.76 24.63
CA SER A 78 0.09 1.98 25.80
C SER A 78 0.66 0.57 25.69
N LEU A 79 1.46 0.17 26.70
CA LEU A 79 2.00 -1.18 26.83
C LEU A 79 1.48 -1.78 28.13
N SER A 80 0.74 -2.86 28.05
CA SER A 80 0.18 -3.57 29.23
C SER A 80 -0.56 -2.64 30.20
N GLY A 81 -1.30 -1.65 29.66
CA GLY A 81 -2.06 -0.68 30.45
C GLY A 81 -1.25 0.49 31.02
N GLN A 82 0.06 0.55 30.75
CA GLN A 82 0.92 1.69 31.10
C GLN A 82 1.21 2.54 29.88
N GLU A 83 1.07 3.85 30.00
CA GLU A 83 1.41 4.80 28.94
C GLU A 83 2.93 5.06 28.95
N LEU A 84 3.60 4.68 27.87
CA LEU A 84 5.00 4.98 27.62
C LEU A 84 5.10 6.22 26.73
N ASN A 85 5.65 7.30 27.29
CA ASN A 85 5.93 8.50 26.54
C ASN A 85 7.21 8.32 25.70
N ILE A 86 7.09 8.29 24.40
CA ILE A 86 8.20 8.19 23.45
C ILE A 86 8.79 9.58 23.15
N GLY A 87 7.99 10.63 23.28
CA GLY A 87 8.39 12.01 23.00
C GLY A 87 8.18 12.41 21.54
N THR A 88 8.99 13.34 21.05
CA THR A 88 8.93 13.81 19.66
C THR A 88 9.88 13.01 18.80
N ILE A 89 9.36 12.47 17.69
CA ILE A 89 10.10 11.72 16.68
C ILE A 89 10.24 12.59 15.44
N ASN A 90 11.47 12.92 15.04
CA ASN A 90 11.79 13.70 13.85
C ASN A 90 12.50 12.80 12.83
N ILE A 91 11.89 12.55 11.68
CA ILE A 91 12.42 11.67 10.64
C ILE A 91 12.84 12.50 9.43
N PRO A 92 14.14 12.73 9.22
CA PRO A 92 14.64 13.37 8.00
C PRO A 92 14.44 12.46 6.80
N ALA A 93 13.83 12.96 5.73
CA ALA A 93 13.43 12.20 4.56
C ALA A 93 13.85 12.89 3.25
N THR A 94 14.12 12.07 2.23
CA THR A 94 14.46 12.50 0.86
C THR A 94 13.16 12.57 0.04
N PRO A 95 12.87 13.69 -0.66
CA PRO A 95 11.69 13.81 -1.49
C PRO A 95 11.88 13.19 -2.88
N TYR A 96 10.80 12.63 -3.43
CA TYR A 96 10.67 12.23 -4.83
C TYR A 96 9.34 12.76 -5.38
N ALA A 97 9.36 13.34 -6.59
CA ALA A 97 8.14 13.77 -7.25
C ALA A 97 7.42 12.58 -7.92
N LEU A 98 6.11 12.48 -7.74
CA LEU A 98 5.26 11.47 -8.38
C LEU A 98 3.97 12.15 -8.87
N GLY A 99 3.96 12.63 -10.11
CA GLY A 99 2.84 13.41 -10.63
C GLY A 99 2.54 14.62 -9.75
N ASN A 100 1.32 14.71 -9.22
CA ASN A 100 0.89 15.77 -8.31
C ASN A 100 1.16 15.46 -6.83
N ALA A 101 1.76 14.30 -6.54
CA ALA A 101 2.13 13.88 -5.19
C ALA A 101 3.63 14.01 -4.96
N ARG A 102 4.02 14.04 -3.69
CA ARG A 102 5.39 13.93 -3.24
C ARG A 102 5.55 12.67 -2.40
N LEU A 103 6.58 11.90 -2.69
CA LEU A 103 7.00 10.78 -1.87
C LEU A 103 8.17 11.22 -0.99
N LEU A 104 8.15 10.81 0.27
CA LEU A 104 9.17 11.09 1.27
C LEU A 104 9.72 9.76 1.76
N GLN A 105 11.00 9.52 1.55
CA GLN A 105 11.65 8.25 1.87
C GLN A 105 12.78 8.46 2.87
N ALA A 106 12.85 7.60 3.88
CA ALA A 106 14.00 7.50 4.75
C ALA A 106 14.34 6.02 5.04
N ASN A 107 15.64 5.74 5.11
CA ASN A 107 16.18 4.50 5.63
C ASN A 107 17.43 4.88 6.43
N ARG A 108 17.26 5.09 7.73
CA ARG A 108 18.33 5.60 8.60
C ARG A 108 18.07 5.38 10.08
N ASN A 109 19.11 5.51 10.88
CA ASN A 109 18.97 5.61 12.33
C ASN A 109 18.50 7.02 12.72
N VAL A 110 17.46 7.09 13.54
CA VAL A 110 16.86 8.32 14.05
C VAL A 110 17.07 8.36 15.57
N PRO A 111 17.62 9.45 16.12
CA PRO A 111 17.75 9.60 17.56
C PRO A 111 16.37 9.88 18.17
N ILE A 112 15.93 9.01 19.09
CA ILE A 112 14.71 9.17 19.88
C ILE A 112 15.12 9.28 21.35
N SER A 113 14.71 10.35 22.03
CA SER A 113 15.21 10.71 23.36
C SER A 113 15.08 9.59 24.39
N SER A 114 14.00 8.82 24.35
CA SER A 114 13.73 7.72 25.29
C SER A 114 14.33 6.37 24.89
N LEU A 115 14.74 6.19 23.59
CA LEU A 115 15.14 4.89 23.04
C LEU A 115 16.56 4.88 22.46
N GLY A 116 17.20 6.05 22.28
CA GLY A 116 18.50 6.17 21.58
C GLY A 116 18.34 6.16 20.08
N ASN A 117 19.30 5.59 19.35
CA ASN A 117 19.30 5.51 17.90
C ASN A 117 18.44 4.33 17.41
N VAL A 118 17.34 4.63 16.74
CA VAL A 118 16.37 3.65 16.26
C VAL A 118 16.43 3.54 14.74
N PRO A 119 16.62 2.36 14.14
CA PRO A 119 16.59 2.17 12.70
C PRO A 119 15.16 2.33 12.19
N ILE A 120 14.95 3.28 11.28
CA ILE A 120 13.65 3.62 10.71
C ILE A 120 13.68 3.48 9.20
N ASN A 121 12.70 2.73 8.67
CA ASN A 121 12.34 2.73 7.26
C ASN A 121 11.02 3.46 7.09
N LEU A 122 11.01 4.56 6.36
CA LEU A 122 9.84 5.37 6.05
C LEU A 122 9.60 5.41 4.56
N LEU A 123 8.38 5.21 4.14
CA LEU A 123 7.87 5.68 2.86
C LEU A 123 6.52 6.36 3.09
N ALA A 124 6.42 7.63 2.70
CA ALA A 124 5.22 8.43 2.86
C ALA A 124 4.85 9.12 1.54
N GLN A 125 3.55 9.33 1.33
CA GLN A 125 3.00 10.07 0.20
C GLN A 125 2.21 11.28 0.71
N GLU A 126 2.63 12.44 0.27
CA GLU A 126 1.92 13.70 0.45
C GLU A 126 1.18 14.04 -0.85
N SER A 127 -0.13 14.24 -0.79
CA SER A 127 -0.98 14.60 -1.93
C SER A 127 -2.08 15.56 -1.51
N GLY A 128 -1.99 16.81 -1.95
CA GLY A 128 -2.90 17.85 -1.51
C GLY A 128 -2.89 18.03 0.01
N ASP A 129 -4.03 17.87 0.65
CA ASP A 129 -4.24 17.96 2.10
C ASP A 129 -4.14 16.60 2.83
N LYS A 130 -3.73 15.54 2.14
CA LYS A 130 -3.61 14.19 2.69
C LYS A 130 -2.15 13.76 2.78
N LEU A 131 -1.83 13.07 3.87
CA LEU A 131 -0.58 12.35 4.10
C LEU A 131 -0.90 10.90 4.41
N HIS A 132 -0.23 9.98 3.71
CA HIS A 132 -0.17 8.56 4.08
C HIS A 132 1.27 8.18 4.32
N ALA A 133 1.57 7.51 5.44
CA ALA A 133 2.91 7.11 5.79
C ALA A 133 2.95 5.70 6.36
N ASN A 134 3.92 4.91 5.91
CA ASN A 134 4.31 3.64 6.50
C ASN A 134 5.71 3.78 7.09
N ILE A 135 5.87 3.39 8.36
CA ILE A 135 7.13 3.42 9.08
C ILE A 135 7.36 2.03 9.67
N ASP A 136 8.40 1.36 9.19
CA ASP A 136 8.84 0.07 9.73
C ASP A 136 10.07 0.27 10.61
N ILE A 137 10.05 -0.33 11.79
CA ILE A 137 11.11 -0.24 12.81
C ILE A 137 11.41 -1.66 13.30
N ASN A 138 12.65 -2.10 13.14
CA ASN A 138 13.15 -3.33 13.76
C ASN A 138 14.13 -2.94 14.87
N PHE A 139 13.69 -3.04 16.12
CA PHE A 139 14.45 -2.53 17.24
C PHE A 139 14.35 -3.46 18.45
N ASN A 140 15.49 -3.86 19.01
CA ASN A 140 15.59 -4.76 20.18
C ASN A 140 14.75 -6.04 20.05
N GLY A 141 14.76 -6.68 18.86
CA GLY A 141 14.00 -7.91 18.61
C GLY A 141 12.50 -7.70 18.38
N MET A 142 12.02 -6.47 18.41
CA MET A 142 10.63 -6.12 18.11
C MET A 142 10.50 -5.63 16.66
N THR A 143 9.43 -6.06 15.99
CA THR A 143 8.97 -5.50 14.72
C THR A 143 7.84 -4.53 15.00
N ILE A 144 8.06 -3.25 14.74
CA ILE A 144 7.09 -2.18 14.97
C ILE A 144 6.68 -1.62 13.61
N LYS A 145 5.38 -1.57 13.36
CA LYS A 145 4.79 -0.93 12.18
C LYS A 145 3.94 0.25 12.62
N VAL A 146 4.16 1.38 11.99
CA VAL A 146 3.33 2.57 12.18
C VAL A 146 2.74 2.96 10.85
N VAL A 147 1.41 3.04 10.78
CA VAL A 147 0.66 3.49 9.61
C VAL A 147 -0.08 4.76 9.99
N PHE A 148 0.13 5.82 9.22
CA PHE A 148 -0.56 7.10 9.35
C PHE A 148 -1.40 7.38 8.11
N GLY A 149 -2.60 7.92 8.32
CA GLY A 149 -3.55 8.24 7.25
C GLY A 149 -4.50 7.08 6.95
N GLU A 150 -5.46 7.36 6.07
CA GLU A 150 -6.48 6.41 5.62
C GLU A 150 -6.44 6.24 4.09
N GLY A 151 -7.26 5.32 3.57
CA GLY A 151 -7.46 5.14 2.14
C GLY A 151 -6.71 3.97 1.51
N TYR A 152 -6.06 3.11 2.31
CA TYR A 152 -5.40 1.91 1.80
C TYR A 152 -5.91 0.61 2.42
N GLN A 153 -6.65 0.70 3.53
CA GLN A 153 -7.32 -0.44 4.15
C GLN A 153 -8.77 -0.07 4.48
N VAL A 154 -9.62 -1.09 4.60
CA VAL A 154 -10.98 -0.90 5.08
C VAL A 154 -10.91 -0.66 6.60
N PRO A 155 -11.49 0.43 7.11
CA PRO A 155 -11.45 0.71 8.54
C PRO A 155 -12.17 -0.36 9.37
N ASN A 156 -11.67 -0.66 10.57
CA ASN A 156 -12.24 -1.63 11.52
C ASN A 156 -12.56 -2.99 10.89
N SER A 157 -11.73 -3.42 9.93
CA SER A 157 -11.91 -4.69 9.23
C SER A 157 -11.41 -5.91 10.02
N ASN A 158 -10.83 -5.67 11.19
CA ASN A 158 -10.56 -6.66 12.25
C ASN A 158 -11.74 -6.79 13.24
N PHE A 159 -12.81 -6.03 13.08
CA PHE A 159 -14.04 -6.08 13.86
C PHE A 159 -13.86 -6.01 15.39
N GLU A 160 -12.92 -5.18 15.87
CA GLU A 160 -12.66 -5.01 17.30
C GLU A 160 -13.44 -3.87 17.93
N THR A 161 -14.05 -2.99 17.14
CA THR A 161 -14.78 -1.82 17.61
C THR A 161 -16.24 -1.86 17.17
N PHE A 162 -17.15 -1.80 18.14
CA PHE A 162 -18.60 -1.79 17.93
C PHE A 162 -19.21 -0.54 18.55
N GLY A 163 -20.22 0.02 17.87
CA GLY A 163 -20.97 1.18 18.34
C GLY A 163 -22.08 0.81 19.31
N GLU A 164 -22.84 1.83 19.73
CA GLU A 164 -24.04 1.65 20.57
C GLU A 164 -25.15 0.84 19.86
N SER A 165 -25.21 0.91 18.53
CA SER A 165 -26.11 0.14 17.69
C SER A 165 -25.78 -1.35 17.59
N LYS A 166 -24.68 -1.80 18.18
CA LYS A 166 -24.12 -3.15 18.06
C LYS A 166 -23.52 -3.49 16.68
N GLU A 167 -23.64 -2.62 15.66
CA GLU A 167 -22.92 -2.75 14.39
C GLU A 167 -21.42 -2.52 14.60
N PRO A 168 -20.54 -3.17 13.81
CA PRO A 168 -19.14 -2.80 13.83
C PRO A 168 -18.96 -1.35 13.31
N ASN A 169 -18.18 -0.51 13.99
CA ASN A 169 -17.90 0.85 13.53
C ASN A 169 -17.38 0.83 12.09
N ARG A 170 -17.88 1.74 11.25
CA ARG A 170 -17.55 1.86 9.81
C ARG A 170 -18.14 0.74 8.92
N TRP A 171 -18.96 -0.13 9.48
CA TRP A 171 -19.68 -1.18 8.79
C TRP A 171 -21.16 -1.12 9.13
N HIS A 172 -22.01 -1.42 8.16
CA HIS A 172 -23.46 -1.22 8.24
C HIS A 172 -24.22 -2.48 7.85
N SER A 173 -25.32 -2.73 8.55
CA SER A 173 -26.18 -3.87 8.36
C SER A 173 -27.65 -3.43 8.19
N PHE A 174 -28.58 -4.35 8.41
CA PHE A 174 -29.99 -4.00 8.49
C PHE A 174 -30.35 -3.12 9.68
N GLN A 175 -29.47 -2.89 10.64
CA GLN A 175 -29.66 -1.95 11.74
C GLN A 175 -29.84 -0.51 11.22
N SER A 176 -29.01 -0.11 10.22
CA SER A 176 -28.99 1.23 9.63
C SER A 176 -29.63 1.31 8.23
N VAL A 177 -30.44 0.29 7.89
CA VAL A 177 -31.11 0.14 6.58
C VAL A 177 -32.01 1.32 6.23
N THR A 178 -32.12 1.63 4.93
CA THR A 178 -33.05 2.61 4.38
C THR A 178 -34.05 1.95 3.39
N GLY A 179 -34.96 2.72 2.86
CA GLY A 179 -35.89 2.27 1.83
C GLY A 179 -37.32 2.03 2.34
N ARG A 180 -38.23 1.64 1.41
CA ARG A 180 -39.65 1.49 1.67
C ARG A 180 -39.99 0.49 2.78
N PHE A 181 -39.20 -0.57 2.89
CA PHE A 181 -39.38 -1.65 3.87
C PHE A 181 -38.37 -1.59 5.02
N ALA A 182 -37.73 -0.45 5.22
CA ALA A 182 -36.69 -0.30 6.24
C ALA A 182 -37.17 -0.71 7.64
N SER A 183 -38.35 -0.23 8.06
CA SER A 183 -38.93 -0.55 9.37
C SER A 183 -39.20 -2.05 9.60
N SER A 184 -39.54 -2.77 8.55
CA SER A 184 -39.73 -4.24 8.62
C SER A 184 -38.43 -5.01 8.55
N ALA A 185 -37.43 -4.42 7.89
CA ALA A 185 -36.13 -5.04 7.67
C ALA A 185 -35.13 -4.75 8.80
N GLN A 186 -35.31 -3.68 9.59
CA GLN A 186 -34.37 -3.27 10.64
C GLN A 186 -34.22 -4.35 11.72
N THR A 187 -32.97 -4.71 12.02
CA THR A 187 -32.61 -5.75 12.99
C THR A 187 -31.13 -5.79 13.30
N ASP A 188 -30.77 -6.42 14.42
CA ASP A 188 -29.41 -6.79 14.81
C ASP A 188 -28.89 -7.96 13.94
N ALA A 189 -28.72 -7.73 12.64
CA ALA A 189 -28.28 -8.74 11.69
C ALA A 189 -26.73 -8.94 11.71
N ALA A 190 -25.99 -7.99 12.27
CA ALA A 190 -24.55 -8.10 12.45
C ALA A 190 -24.17 -7.65 13.86
N ILE A 191 -23.56 -8.52 14.62
CA ILE A 191 -23.22 -8.32 16.03
C ILE A 191 -21.80 -8.78 16.35
N SER A 192 -21.25 -8.29 17.48
CA SER A 192 -19.99 -8.79 18.02
C SER A 192 -20.09 -10.24 18.47
N SER A 193 -19.03 -11.01 18.24
CA SER A 193 -18.84 -12.36 18.74
C SER A 193 -17.40 -12.54 19.25
N ASP A 194 -17.24 -13.29 20.33
CA ASP A 194 -15.96 -13.66 20.92
C ASP A 194 -15.32 -14.91 20.26
N GLN A 195 -15.97 -15.49 19.25
CA GLN A 195 -15.50 -16.65 18.52
C GLN A 195 -14.49 -16.25 17.43
N THR A 196 -13.38 -15.65 17.83
CA THR A 196 -12.33 -15.20 16.89
C THR A 196 -11.65 -16.35 16.16
N ARG A 197 -10.98 -16.05 15.04
CA ARG A 197 -10.21 -17.03 14.30
C ARG A 197 -8.98 -17.53 15.09
N PRO A 198 -8.47 -18.72 14.82
CA PRO A 198 -7.22 -19.21 15.44
C PRO A 198 -6.04 -18.26 15.14
N GLY A 199 -5.29 -17.92 16.19
CA GLY A 199 -4.15 -17.01 16.10
C GLY A 199 -4.52 -15.54 15.88
N SER A 200 -5.80 -15.15 16.05
CA SER A 200 -6.17 -13.73 16.17
C SER A 200 -5.53 -13.12 17.41
N THR A 201 -5.06 -11.89 17.30
CA THR A 201 -4.65 -11.06 18.44
C THR A 201 -5.82 -10.23 18.99
N GLY A 202 -6.94 -10.23 18.26
CA GLY A 202 -8.19 -9.58 18.62
C GLY A 202 -9.02 -10.38 19.62
N LYS A 203 -10.07 -9.75 20.13
CA LYS A 203 -11.02 -10.33 21.10
C LYS A 203 -12.39 -10.57 20.51
N SER A 204 -12.67 -10.01 19.35
CA SER A 204 -13.95 -10.08 18.67
C SER A 204 -13.82 -10.34 17.19
N CYS A 205 -14.89 -10.86 16.62
CA CYS A 205 -15.17 -10.93 15.20
C CYS A 205 -16.62 -10.47 14.97
N VAL A 206 -17.03 -10.31 13.71
CA VAL A 206 -18.44 -10.05 13.42
C VAL A 206 -19.20 -11.33 13.09
N LEU A 207 -20.38 -11.50 13.68
CA LEU A 207 -21.36 -12.52 13.33
C LEU A 207 -22.51 -11.89 12.55
N ILE A 208 -22.68 -12.31 11.31
CA ILE A 208 -23.73 -11.89 10.38
C ILE A 208 -24.79 -12.99 10.33
N LYS A 209 -26.06 -12.63 10.53
CA LYS A 209 -27.18 -13.58 10.66
C LYS A 209 -28.25 -13.30 9.60
N SER A 210 -28.72 -14.36 8.97
CA SER A 210 -30.00 -14.35 8.25
C SER A 210 -31.18 -14.32 9.21
N ARG A 211 -32.34 -14.00 8.68
CA ARG A 211 -33.62 -14.14 9.36
C ARG A 211 -34.78 -14.30 8.39
N GLU A 212 -35.87 -14.82 8.87
CA GLU A 212 -37.15 -14.82 8.21
C GLU A 212 -37.94 -13.56 8.57
N LEU A 213 -38.49 -12.89 7.58
CA LEU A 213 -39.37 -11.74 7.70
C LEU A 213 -40.78 -12.17 7.35
N ASP A 214 -41.69 -12.10 8.32
CA ASP A 214 -43.11 -12.45 8.14
C ASP A 214 -43.91 -11.23 7.68
N PHE A 215 -44.54 -11.37 6.55
CA PHE A 215 -45.58 -10.48 6.05
C PHE A 215 -46.92 -11.21 6.14
N PHE A 216 -48.00 -10.51 6.27
CA PHE A 216 -49.35 -11.07 6.55
C PHE A 216 -49.69 -12.34 5.77
N PHE A 217 -49.18 -12.53 4.56
CA PHE A 217 -49.55 -13.66 3.69
C PHE A 217 -48.33 -14.47 3.17
N PHE A 218 -47.14 -14.06 3.48
CA PHE A 218 -45.91 -14.73 3.02
C PHE A 218 -44.72 -14.34 3.89
N SER A 219 -43.72 -15.20 3.94
CA SER A 219 -42.43 -14.92 4.55
C SER A 219 -41.35 -14.70 3.47
N VAL A 220 -40.36 -13.90 3.79
CA VAL A 220 -39.18 -13.67 2.95
C VAL A 220 -37.91 -13.90 3.79
N ILE A 221 -36.99 -14.65 3.26
CA ILE A 221 -35.65 -14.74 3.87
C ILE A 221 -34.89 -13.46 3.59
N ALA A 222 -34.51 -12.73 4.63
CA ALA A 222 -33.56 -11.66 4.58
C ALA A 222 -32.17 -12.27 4.88
N ASN A 223 -31.34 -12.42 3.84
CA ASN A 223 -29.97 -12.85 4.00
C ASN A 223 -29.24 -11.86 4.90
N GLY A 224 -28.55 -12.34 5.93
CA GLY A 224 -27.68 -11.50 6.74
C GLY A 224 -26.69 -10.79 5.83
N THR A 225 -26.58 -9.48 5.95
CA THR A 225 -25.72 -8.67 5.09
C THR A 225 -25.00 -7.59 5.90
N LEU A 226 -23.71 -7.46 5.67
CA LEU A 226 -22.84 -6.44 6.22
C LEU A 226 -22.10 -5.73 5.08
N THR A 227 -22.04 -4.40 5.12
CA THR A 227 -21.43 -3.61 4.05
C THR A 227 -20.70 -2.38 4.58
N THR A 228 -19.71 -1.88 3.84
CA THR A 228 -19.08 -0.56 4.06
C THR A 228 -19.88 0.59 3.46
N GLY A 229 -21.00 0.29 2.77
CA GLY A 229 -21.98 1.24 2.28
C GLY A 229 -23.23 1.23 3.16
N ARG A 230 -24.38 1.50 2.58
CA ARG A 230 -25.69 1.44 3.23
C ARG A 230 -26.57 0.40 2.57
N LEU A 231 -27.40 -0.30 3.35
CA LEU A 231 -28.40 -1.21 2.80
C LEU A 231 -29.69 -0.45 2.45
N ASN A 232 -30.31 -0.84 1.33
CA ASN A 232 -31.64 -0.39 0.92
C ASN A 232 -32.61 -1.57 0.86
N ALA A 233 -33.68 -1.52 1.63
CA ALA A 233 -34.83 -2.44 1.58
C ALA A 233 -35.97 -1.79 0.76
N GLY A 234 -35.79 -1.72 -0.55
CA GLY A 234 -36.69 -1.00 -1.46
C GLY A 234 -37.85 -1.84 -2.03
N SER A 235 -37.81 -3.18 -1.90
CA SER A 235 -38.76 -4.11 -2.47
C SER A 235 -39.05 -5.32 -1.57
N SER A 236 -40.30 -5.80 -1.56
CA SER A 236 -40.66 -7.08 -0.94
C SER A 236 -40.17 -8.31 -1.73
N THR A 237 -39.79 -8.14 -2.98
CA THR A 237 -39.15 -9.19 -3.77
C THR A 237 -37.65 -9.16 -3.54
N ALA A 238 -37.09 -10.17 -2.87
CA ALA A 238 -35.70 -10.19 -2.42
C ALA A 238 -34.69 -9.95 -3.56
N SER A 239 -34.87 -10.54 -4.74
CA SER A 239 -34.01 -10.41 -5.91
C SER A 239 -34.14 -9.09 -6.68
N ASN A 240 -35.01 -8.18 -6.25
CA ASN A 240 -35.14 -6.88 -6.91
C ASN A 240 -33.93 -5.99 -6.62
N ALA A 241 -33.37 -5.35 -7.65
CA ALA A 241 -32.20 -4.47 -7.54
C ALA A 241 -32.40 -3.22 -6.64
N LYS A 242 -33.64 -2.94 -6.23
CA LYS A 242 -33.97 -1.96 -5.17
C LYS A 242 -33.56 -2.46 -3.77
N ASN A 243 -33.33 -3.75 -3.61
CA ASN A 243 -32.68 -4.32 -2.43
C ASN A 243 -31.17 -4.41 -2.73
N ASN A 244 -30.41 -3.51 -2.18
CA ASN A 244 -28.99 -3.37 -2.54
C ASN A 244 -28.15 -2.83 -1.37
N SER A 245 -26.85 -3.00 -1.47
CA SER A 245 -25.87 -2.20 -0.75
C SER A 245 -25.36 -1.10 -1.69
N PHE A 246 -25.17 0.12 -1.19
CA PHE A 246 -24.79 1.25 -2.03
C PHE A 246 -23.92 2.27 -1.29
N LEU A 247 -23.18 3.08 -2.04
CA LEU A 247 -22.44 4.22 -1.51
C LEU A 247 -23.40 5.38 -1.28
N ASP A 248 -23.80 5.61 -0.02
CA ASP A 248 -24.63 6.77 0.36
C ASP A 248 -23.70 7.94 0.72
N LEU A 249 -23.42 8.78 -0.26
CA LEU A 249 -22.48 9.90 -0.14
C LEU A 249 -23.08 11.10 0.63
N ALA A 250 -24.38 11.11 0.87
CA ALA A 250 -25.10 12.25 1.44
C ALA A 250 -25.37 12.11 2.94
N ASN A 251 -25.47 10.88 3.44
CA ASN A 251 -25.91 10.60 4.80
C ASN A 251 -24.80 9.97 5.63
N LYS A 252 -24.97 10.06 6.94
CA LYS A 252 -24.15 9.38 7.95
C LYS A 252 -25.04 8.54 8.84
N ASP A 253 -24.46 7.54 9.47
CA ASP A 253 -25.16 6.74 10.46
C ASP A 253 -25.58 7.60 11.67
N LYS A 254 -26.70 7.24 12.26
CA LYS A 254 -27.31 7.94 13.41
C LYS A 254 -27.19 7.13 14.71
N ASP A 255 -26.45 6.07 14.71
CA ASP A 255 -26.29 5.16 15.84
C ASP A 255 -25.36 5.66 16.96
N GLY A 256 -24.98 6.93 16.94
CA GLY A 256 -24.05 7.55 17.88
C GLY A 256 -22.61 7.70 17.36
N ASN A 257 -22.20 6.93 16.36
CA ASN A 257 -20.85 6.99 15.79
C ASN A 257 -20.70 8.09 14.71
N GLY A 258 -21.81 8.40 13.99
CA GLY A 258 -21.77 9.35 12.87
C GLY A 258 -20.93 8.86 11.69
N ASP A 259 -20.78 7.56 11.55
CA ASP A 259 -19.99 6.93 10.50
C ASP A 259 -20.54 7.24 9.10
N PRO A 260 -19.69 7.51 8.12
CA PRO A 260 -20.14 7.66 6.73
C PRO A 260 -20.54 6.31 6.15
N PHE A 261 -21.55 6.31 5.29
CA PHE A 261 -22.01 5.12 4.54
C PHE A 261 -21.17 4.89 3.27
N TYR A 262 -19.89 5.20 3.32
CA TYR A 262 -18.92 4.87 2.28
C TYR A 262 -17.51 4.78 2.90
N THR A 263 -16.65 4.05 2.21
CA THR A 263 -15.23 3.94 2.59
C THR A 263 -14.36 4.50 1.49
N GLU A 264 -13.52 5.47 1.82
CA GLU A 264 -12.52 6.00 0.90
C GLU A 264 -11.45 4.95 0.61
N LEU A 265 -11.02 4.88 -0.66
CA LEU A 265 -9.89 4.08 -1.09
C LEU A 265 -9.05 4.86 -2.10
N SER A 266 -7.75 4.97 -1.82
CA SER A 266 -6.78 5.61 -2.72
C SER A 266 -5.85 4.59 -3.37
N GLY A 267 -5.76 3.39 -2.80
CA GLY A 267 -4.87 2.32 -3.24
C GLY A 267 -5.49 1.41 -4.30
N ARG A 268 -4.60 0.64 -4.95
CA ARG A 268 -4.93 -0.44 -5.90
C ARG A 268 -4.48 -1.78 -5.32
N PRO A 269 -5.31 -2.45 -4.50
CA PRO A 269 -4.96 -3.73 -3.92
C PRO A 269 -4.96 -4.85 -4.98
N ASP A 270 -4.13 -5.86 -4.79
CA ASP A 270 -4.10 -7.04 -5.66
C ASP A 270 -5.17 -8.07 -5.28
N SER A 271 -5.49 -8.18 -4.00
CA SER A 271 -6.52 -9.10 -3.50
C SER A 271 -7.18 -8.60 -2.22
N LEU A 272 -8.37 -9.12 -1.96
CA LEU A 272 -9.06 -9.08 -0.69
C LEU A 272 -8.82 -10.40 0.03
N THR A 273 -8.33 -10.37 1.27
CA THR A 273 -8.27 -11.55 2.15
C THR A 273 -9.19 -11.37 3.33
N LEU A 274 -9.76 -12.46 3.82
CA LEU A 274 -10.60 -12.47 5.01
C LEU A 274 -10.65 -13.87 5.60
N TRP A 275 -10.91 -13.96 6.90
CA TRP A 275 -11.24 -15.21 7.55
C TRP A 275 -12.74 -15.35 7.67
N VAL A 276 -13.27 -16.53 7.37
CA VAL A 276 -14.68 -16.84 7.43
C VAL A 276 -14.94 -18.17 8.14
N LYS A 277 -16.06 -18.22 8.88
CA LYS A 277 -16.67 -19.44 9.37
C LYS A 277 -18.14 -19.37 9.05
N PHE A 278 -18.57 -20.15 8.06
CA PHE A 278 -19.95 -20.16 7.55
C PHE A 278 -20.68 -21.41 7.96
N LYS A 279 -21.92 -21.25 8.45
CA LYS A 279 -22.82 -22.33 8.82
C LYS A 279 -24.18 -22.08 8.17
N GLN A 280 -24.61 -23.04 7.34
CA GLN A 280 -25.99 -23.05 6.88
C GLN A 280 -26.92 -23.53 7.99
N GLY A 281 -27.96 -22.77 8.29
CA GLY A 281 -28.97 -23.17 9.26
C GLY A 281 -29.84 -24.32 8.75
N LYS A 282 -30.20 -24.25 7.47
CA LYS A 282 -30.88 -25.36 6.74
C LYS A 282 -30.15 -25.57 5.42
N PRO A 283 -29.43 -26.69 5.26
CA PRO A 283 -28.67 -26.95 4.02
C PRO A 283 -29.59 -26.91 2.78
N SER A 284 -29.08 -26.25 1.74
CA SER A 284 -29.70 -26.17 0.42
C SER A 284 -28.72 -26.58 -0.64
N ALA A 285 -29.11 -27.56 -1.49
CA ALA A 285 -28.25 -27.99 -2.60
C ALA A 285 -28.17 -26.94 -3.73
N ASP A 286 -29.25 -26.19 -3.93
CA ASP A 286 -29.37 -25.21 -5.04
C ASP A 286 -28.77 -23.86 -4.66
N HIS A 287 -28.71 -23.51 -3.36
CA HIS A 287 -28.27 -22.21 -2.85
C HIS A 287 -27.32 -22.39 -1.65
N PRO A 288 -26.18 -23.11 -1.82
CA PRO A 288 -25.35 -23.54 -0.69
C PRO A 288 -24.31 -22.54 -0.21
N TYR A 289 -24.18 -21.36 -0.84
CA TYR A 289 -23.00 -20.51 -0.69
C TYR A 289 -23.30 -19.16 -0.04
N ALA A 290 -22.46 -18.76 0.89
CA ALA A 290 -22.31 -17.36 1.28
C ALA A 290 -21.45 -16.59 0.24
N THR A 291 -21.38 -15.26 0.37
CA THR A 291 -20.65 -14.42 -0.58
C THR A 291 -19.86 -13.31 0.10
N ALA A 292 -18.72 -12.96 -0.50
CA ALA A 292 -17.92 -11.78 -0.21
C ALA A 292 -17.61 -11.03 -1.51
N LYS A 293 -17.93 -9.74 -1.53
CA LYS A 293 -17.74 -8.87 -2.70
C LYS A 293 -17.08 -7.57 -2.28
N ALA A 294 -16.14 -7.09 -3.08
CA ALA A 294 -15.56 -5.77 -2.95
C ALA A 294 -15.46 -5.12 -4.32
N VAL A 295 -15.91 -3.87 -4.44
CA VAL A 295 -15.89 -3.12 -5.71
C VAL A 295 -15.23 -1.77 -5.49
N ILE A 296 -14.21 -1.46 -6.29
CA ILE A 296 -13.49 -0.19 -6.29
C ILE A 296 -14.07 0.72 -7.35
N THR A 297 -14.38 1.96 -6.96
CA THR A 297 -15.04 2.96 -7.79
C THR A 297 -14.31 4.30 -7.79
N ASP A 298 -14.75 5.24 -8.63
CA ASP A 298 -14.29 6.64 -8.63
C ASP A 298 -14.90 7.52 -7.54
N GLY A 299 -15.61 6.92 -6.57
CA GLY A 299 -16.27 7.65 -5.48
C GLY A 299 -17.63 8.24 -5.85
N THR A 300 -18.14 8.01 -7.06
CA THR A 300 -19.52 8.33 -7.41
C THR A 300 -20.47 7.23 -6.93
N TYR A 301 -21.79 7.48 -7.03
CA TYR A 301 -22.80 6.49 -6.63
C TYR A 301 -22.56 5.14 -7.30
N TYR A 302 -22.56 4.10 -6.50
CA TYR A 302 -22.47 2.69 -6.91
C TYR A 302 -23.36 1.81 -6.04
N GLN A 303 -23.92 0.75 -6.59
CA GLN A 303 -24.73 -0.23 -5.84
C GLN A 303 -24.45 -1.67 -6.26
N LEU A 304 -24.65 -2.60 -5.32
CA LEU A 304 -24.69 -4.06 -5.53
C LEU A 304 -26.01 -4.66 -5.04
N PRO A 305 -26.74 -5.40 -5.88
CA PRO A 305 -26.47 -5.68 -7.30
C PRO A 305 -26.60 -4.43 -8.17
N GLU A 306 -25.85 -4.39 -9.27
CA GLU A 306 -25.96 -3.34 -10.28
C GLU A 306 -27.37 -3.37 -10.91
N GLU A 307 -27.96 -2.20 -11.15
CA GLU A 307 -29.25 -2.10 -11.80
C GLU A 307 -29.11 -2.28 -13.32
N LYS A 308 -29.92 -3.15 -13.90
CA LYS A 308 -29.86 -3.43 -15.33
C LYS A 308 -30.11 -2.16 -16.16
N GLY A 309 -29.22 -1.89 -17.10
CA GLY A 309 -29.29 -0.73 -17.98
C GLY A 309 -28.68 0.55 -17.42
N LYS A 310 -28.15 0.54 -16.20
CA LYS A 310 -27.34 1.64 -15.65
C LYS A 310 -25.85 1.38 -15.83
N THR A 311 -25.10 2.44 -16.03
CA THR A 311 -23.64 2.40 -16.13
C THR A 311 -23.03 2.95 -14.85
N TYR A 312 -22.10 2.21 -14.29
CA TYR A 312 -21.36 2.59 -13.09
C TYR A 312 -19.86 2.74 -13.41
N LYS A 313 -19.20 3.61 -12.69
CA LYS A 313 -17.75 3.83 -12.84
C LYS A 313 -16.99 2.88 -11.91
N LYS A 314 -16.95 1.63 -12.30
CA LYS A 314 -16.24 0.55 -11.62
C LYS A 314 -14.82 0.44 -12.15
N MET A 315 -13.83 0.43 -11.26
CA MET A 315 -12.43 0.22 -11.59
C MET A 315 -12.03 -1.26 -11.49
N ALA A 316 -12.37 -1.89 -10.37
CA ALA A 316 -12.01 -3.27 -10.09
C ALA A 316 -13.05 -3.94 -9.20
N GLU A 317 -13.08 -5.26 -9.22
CA GLU A 317 -13.95 -6.06 -8.36
C GLU A 317 -13.25 -7.34 -7.89
N ALA A 318 -13.47 -7.70 -6.63
CA ALA A 318 -13.11 -8.98 -6.03
C ALA A 318 -14.39 -9.66 -5.58
N ILE A 319 -14.75 -10.79 -6.17
CA ILE A 319 -16.03 -11.47 -5.95
C ILE A 319 -15.80 -12.95 -5.69
N ASN A 320 -16.32 -13.44 -4.57
CA ASN A 320 -16.48 -14.86 -4.28
C ASN A 320 -17.93 -15.14 -3.90
N ASN A 321 -18.66 -15.84 -4.77
CA ASN A 321 -20.05 -16.25 -4.56
C ASN A 321 -20.17 -17.72 -4.11
N GLU A 322 -19.06 -18.37 -3.78
CA GLU A 322 -18.98 -19.82 -3.53
C GLU A 322 -18.35 -20.13 -2.17
N ILE A 323 -18.69 -19.36 -1.13
CA ILE A 323 -18.25 -19.64 0.23
C ILE A 323 -19.13 -20.75 0.79
N ALA A 324 -18.64 -22.00 0.73
CA ALA A 324 -19.36 -23.16 1.22
C ALA A 324 -19.38 -23.22 2.76
N ASP A 325 -20.36 -23.96 3.31
CA ASP A 325 -20.41 -24.29 4.74
C ASP A 325 -19.06 -24.87 5.21
N THR A 326 -18.46 -24.23 6.20
CA THR A 326 -17.11 -24.51 6.67
C THR A 326 -17.05 -25.62 7.73
N LYS A 327 -18.19 -26.20 8.09
CA LYS A 327 -18.33 -27.25 9.10
C LYS A 327 -17.81 -26.87 10.48
N GLY A 328 -17.97 -25.60 10.83
CA GLY A 328 -17.49 -25.03 12.10
C GLY A 328 -16.05 -24.57 12.11
N GLU A 329 -15.31 -24.78 11.01
CA GLU A 329 -13.89 -24.41 10.90
C GLU A 329 -13.71 -23.00 10.32
N TRP A 330 -12.72 -22.28 10.81
CA TRP A 330 -12.29 -21.04 10.21
C TRP A 330 -11.47 -21.29 8.93
N LYS A 331 -11.78 -20.60 7.85
CA LYS A 331 -11.06 -20.64 6.57
C LYS A 331 -10.59 -19.26 6.17
N ARG A 332 -9.32 -19.14 5.78
CA ARG A 332 -8.79 -17.93 5.16
C ARG A 332 -9.06 -17.98 3.66
N LEU A 333 -9.71 -16.95 3.17
CA LEU A 333 -9.98 -16.75 1.75
C LEU A 333 -9.04 -15.67 1.18
N SER A 334 -8.71 -15.80 -0.09
CA SER A 334 -8.02 -14.77 -0.88
C SER A 334 -8.73 -14.62 -2.21
N ILE A 335 -9.24 -13.43 -2.47
CA ILE A 335 -10.08 -13.12 -3.62
C ILE A 335 -9.32 -12.05 -4.44
N PRO A 336 -8.76 -12.40 -5.62
CA PRO A 336 -8.03 -11.44 -6.43
C PRO A 336 -8.96 -10.37 -6.99
N PHE A 337 -8.47 -9.13 -7.09
CA PHE A 337 -9.16 -8.07 -7.81
C PHE A 337 -9.00 -8.23 -9.32
N ASN A 338 -10.12 -8.26 -10.02
CA ASN A 338 -10.19 -8.13 -11.46
C ASN A 338 -10.33 -6.63 -11.83
N TYR A 339 -9.30 -6.07 -12.43
CA TYR A 339 -9.27 -4.67 -12.86
C TYR A 339 -9.92 -4.51 -14.23
N VAL A 340 -11.17 -4.00 -14.25
CA VAL A 340 -11.98 -3.86 -15.48
C VAL A 340 -11.75 -2.52 -16.18
N ASN A 341 -11.30 -1.48 -15.45
CA ASN A 341 -11.00 -0.18 -16.04
C ASN A 341 -9.87 0.55 -15.30
N ASN A 342 -8.66 0.45 -15.83
CA ASN A 342 -7.46 1.07 -15.25
C ASN A 342 -7.40 2.60 -15.40
N SER A 343 -8.24 3.20 -16.24
CA SER A 343 -8.32 4.66 -16.43
C SER A 343 -9.06 5.37 -15.31
N ILE A 344 -9.80 4.63 -14.48
CA ILE A 344 -10.50 5.15 -13.31
C ILE A 344 -9.50 5.25 -12.15
N ALA A 345 -9.43 6.43 -11.49
CA ALA A 345 -8.70 6.57 -10.24
C ALA A 345 -9.53 6.01 -9.07
N PRO A 346 -8.97 5.20 -8.18
CA PRO A 346 -9.69 4.71 -7.01
C PRO A 346 -10.02 5.87 -6.06
N LYS A 347 -11.27 5.94 -5.58
CA LYS A 347 -11.69 6.92 -4.56
C LYS A 347 -12.58 6.31 -3.49
N ALA A 348 -13.28 5.21 -3.78
CA ALA A 348 -14.09 4.51 -2.80
C ALA A 348 -14.11 3.00 -3.06
N ILE A 349 -14.38 2.25 -1.99
CA ILE A 349 -14.62 0.81 -2.03
C ILE A 349 -15.95 0.48 -1.37
N LEU A 350 -16.75 -0.35 -2.04
CA LEU A 350 -17.94 -0.97 -1.46
C LEU A 350 -17.63 -2.44 -1.21
N VAL A 351 -17.57 -2.82 0.07
CA VAL A 351 -17.46 -4.22 0.49
C VAL A 351 -18.85 -4.69 0.93
N THR A 352 -19.26 -5.88 0.50
CA THR A 352 -20.52 -6.49 0.90
C THR A 352 -20.31 -7.97 1.17
N LEU A 353 -20.66 -8.39 2.38
CA LEU A 353 -20.60 -9.76 2.89
C LEU A 353 -22.04 -10.23 3.12
N SER A 354 -22.40 -11.42 2.67
CA SER A 354 -23.76 -11.93 2.88
C SER A 354 -23.77 -13.43 3.13
N THR A 355 -24.70 -13.87 3.97
CA THR A 355 -24.92 -15.28 4.33
C THR A 355 -25.40 -16.14 3.17
N ASN A 356 -25.88 -15.53 2.08
CA ASN A 356 -26.17 -16.27 0.86
C ASN A 356 -25.87 -15.43 -0.39
N ALA A 357 -25.32 -16.08 -1.42
CA ALA A 357 -25.01 -15.44 -2.70
C ALA A 357 -26.27 -15.07 -3.49
N ASP A 358 -27.35 -15.82 -3.29
CA ASP A 358 -28.64 -15.64 -3.95
C ASP A 358 -29.65 -14.96 -3.01
N ALA A 359 -30.16 -13.83 -3.45
CA ALA A 359 -31.04 -13.01 -2.63
C ALA A 359 -32.33 -13.73 -2.23
N GLY A 360 -32.59 -13.85 -0.93
CA GLY A 360 -33.79 -14.48 -0.38
C GLY A 360 -33.86 -16.00 -0.53
N LYS A 361 -32.71 -16.66 -0.77
CA LYS A 361 -32.63 -18.11 -1.02
C LYS A 361 -31.94 -18.90 0.08
N GLY A 362 -31.31 -18.23 1.03
CA GLY A 362 -30.72 -18.87 2.20
C GLY A 362 -31.76 -19.37 3.20
N SER A 363 -31.31 -19.77 4.37
CA SER A 363 -32.14 -20.11 5.53
C SER A 363 -32.20 -18.91 6.49
N GLY A 364 -33.30 -18.72 7.17
CA GLY A 364 -33.45 -17.70 8.23
C GLY A 364 -32.53 -17.89 9.43
N SER A 365 -31.78 -18.97 9.47
CA SER A 365 -30.81 -19.28 10.54
C SER A 365 -29.38 -19.48 10.02
N ASP A 366 -29.05 -18.97 8.84
CA ASP A 366 -27.67 -18.96 8.34
C ASP A 366 -26.80 -17.99 9.16
N GLU A 367 -25.59 -18.41 9.47
CA GLU A 367 -24.61 -17.66 10.26
C GLU A 367 -23.27 -17.56 9.52
N LEU A 368 -22.77 -16.33 9.33
CA LEU A 368 -21.45 -16.06 8.74
C LEU A 368 -20.61 -15.25 9.75
N TYR A 369 -19.59 -15.88 10.28
CA TYR A 369 -18.57 -15.20 11.08
C TYR A 369 -17.48 -14.70 10.14
N VAL A 370 -17.03 -13.47 10.36
CA VAL A 370 -15.94 -12.86 9.60
C VAL A 370 -14.95 -12.20 10.55
N ASP A 371 -13.66 -12.35 10.23
CA ASP A 371 -12.57 -11.76 11.00
C ASP A 371 -11.43 -11.35 10.05
N ASP A 372 -10.63 -10.37 10.47
CA ASP A 372 -9.40 -9.91 9.82
C ASP A 372 -9.49 -9.83 8.28
N LEU A 373 -10.38 -8.97 7.80
CA LEU A 373 -10.45 -8.62 6.38
C LEU A 373 -9.32 -7.63 6.06
N GLU A 374 -8.55 -7.90 5.01
CA GLU A 374 -7.39 -7.11 4.62
C GLU A 374 -7.32 -6.93 3.10
N LEU A 375 -7.00 -5.71 2.66
CA LEU A 375 -6.61 -5.42 1.29
C LEU A 375 -5.12 -5.68 1.14
N VAL A 376 -4.75 -6.64 0.30
CA VAL A 376 -3.36 -7.04 0.08
C VAL A 376 -2.77 -6.28 -1.08
N TYR A 377 -1.62 -5.66 -0.84
CA TYR A 377 -0.84 -4.95 -1.84
C TYR A 377 0.45 -5.72 -2.11
N ASN A 378 0.53 -6.32 -3.30
CA ASN A 378 1.72 -7.01 -3.72
C ASN A 378 2.80 -6.01 -4.12
N PHE A 379 4.03 -6.46 -3.97
CA PHE A 379 5.21 -5.73 -4.37
C PHE A 379 6.13 -6.68 -5.11
N GLY A 380 6.67 -6.25 -6.24
CA GLY A 380 7.66 -7.02 -6.95
C GLY A 380 8.05 -6.38 -8.29
N VAL A 381 9.19 -6.81 -8.81
CA VAL A 381 9.70 -6.41 -10.10
C VAL A 381 10.00 -7.67 -10.92
N GLU A 382 9.42 -7.75 -12.12
CA GLU A 382 9.68 -8.85 -13.05
C GLU A 382 10.97 -8.62 -13.83
N GLY A 383 11.31 -7.35 -14.10
CA GLY A 383 12.50 -6.99 -14.84
C GLY A 383 12.71 -5.50 -14.98
N ILE A 384 13.96 -5.13 -15.19
CA ILE A 384 14.39 -3.77 -15.53
C ILE A 384 15.18 -3.86 -16.84
N SER A 385 14.90 -2.94 -17.75
CA SER A 385 15.68 -2.78 -19.00
C SER A 385 16.13 -1.33 -19.15
N ILE A 386 17.27 -1.13 -19.82
CA ILE A 386 17.80 0.18 -20.15
C ILE A 386 18.09 0.19 -21.65
N LYS A 387 17.59 1.17 -22.39
CA LYS A 387 17.64 1.24 -23.87
C LYS A 387 17.14 -0.05 -24.54
N GLY A 388 16.06 -0.65 -23.99
CA GLY A 388 15.49 -1.88 -24.51
C GLY A 388 16.28 -3.16 -24.20
N GLN A 389 17.45 -3.07 -23.52
CA GLN A 389 18.24 -4.22 -23.12
C GLN A 389 17.93 -4.58 -21.66
N ALA A 390 17.47 -5.81 -21.44
CA ALA A 390 17.17 -6.29 -20.09
C ALA A 390 18.45 -6.45 -19.26
N LEU A 391 18.35 -6.21 -17.94
CA LEU A 391 19.43 -6.51 -17.02
C LEU A 391 19.72 -8.02 -17.04
N ALA A 392 20.97 -8.36 -17.29
CA ALA A 392 21.40 -9.77 -17.27
C ALA A 392 21.26 -10.35 -15.86
N ASN A 393 20.78 -11.59 -15.77
CA ASN A 393 20.60 -12.31 -14.51
C ASN A 393 19.78 -11.52 -13.47
N PHE A 394 18.74 -10.80 -13.93
CA PHE A 394 17.90 -10.05 -13.02
C PHE A 394 17.26 -10.98 -11.98
N ALA A 395 17.45 -10.64 -10.70
CA ALA A 395 16.80 -11.29 -9.58
C ALA A 395 16.19 -10.22 -8.69
N GLU A 396 14.92 -10.34 -8.39
CA GLU A 396 14.13 -9.33 -7.69
C GLU A 396 14.79 -8.81 -6.39
N ASN A 397 15.44 -9.69 -5.64
CA ASN A 397 16.08 -9.34 -4.36
C ASN A 397 17.51 -8.80 -4.49
N THR A 398 18.08 -8.82 -5.68
CA THR A 398 19.38 -8.20 -5.95
C THR A 398 19.16 -6.74 -6.29
N THR A 399 19.76 -5.84 -5.52
CA THR A 399 19.54 -4.39 -5.63
C THR A 399 20.67 -3.64 -6.35
N GLU A 400 21.78 -4.32 -6.64
CA GLU A 400 22.92 -3.72 -7.32
C GLU A 400 23.27 -4.47 -8.60
N TYR A 401 23.41 -3.73 -9.71
CA TYR A 401 23.71 -4.26 -11.02
C TYR A 401 24.77 -3.44 -11.72
N THR A 402 25.41 -4.06 -12.72
CA THR A 402 26.21 -3.37 -13.73
C THR A 402 25.63 -3.70 -15.10
N HIS A 403 25.36 -2.68 -15.91
CA HIS A 403 24.78 -2.83 -17.23
C HIS A 403 25.53 -1.97 -18.25
N ILE A 404 25.88 -2.55 -19.38
CA ILE A 404 26.71 -1.91 -20.41
C ILE A 404 25.82 -1.50 -21.59
N VAL A 405 25.38 -0.24 -21.64
CA VAL A 405 24.45 0.28 -22.66
C VAL A 405 24.80 1.66 -23.22
N GLY A 406 26.02 2.15 -22.97
CA GLY A 406 26.40 3.51 -23.37
C GLY A 406 25.72 4.59 -22.53
N ASN A 407 25.71 5.84 -23.02
CA ASN A 407 25.05 6.95 -22.32
C ASN A 407 23.55 6.71 -22.25
N ALA A 408 23.02 6.51 -21.06
CA ALA A 408 21.59 6.33 -20.81
C ALA A 408 21.03 7.54 -20.05
N THR A 409 19.75 7.77 -20.24
CA THR A 409 18.93 8.76 -19.49
C THR A 409 17.89 8.05 -18.64
N ALA A 410 17.18 8.78 -17.79
CA ALA A 410 16.08 8.20 -17.02
C ALA A 410 14.97 7.64 -17.93
N ASP A 411 14.74 8.26 -19.10
CA ASP A 411 13.69 7.82 -20.04
C ASP A 411 14.02 6.49 -20.71
N ASP A 412 15.29 6.13 -20.81
CA ASP A 412 15.73 4.85 -21.33
C ASP A 412 15.44 3.67 -20.38
N ILE A 413 15.09 3.93 -19.12
CA ILE A 413 14.81 2.90 -18.12
C ILE A 413 13.33 2.48 -18.21
N MET A 414 13.09 1.19 -18.43
CA MET A 414 11.78 0.56 -18.33
C MET A 414 11.77 -0.45 -17.19
N VAL A 415 10.70 -0.43 -16.42
CA VAL A 415 10.50 -1.32 -15.27
C VAL A 415 9.19 -2.06 -15.45
N LYS A 416 9.22 -3.38 -15.36
CA LYS A 416 8.04 -4.22 -15.32
C LYS A 416 7.78 -4.67 -13.89
N THR A 417 6.73 -4.14 -13.27
CA THR A 417 6.32 -4.48 -11.92
C THR A 417 5.38 -5.68 -11.89
N LYS A 418 5.30 -6.37 -10.76
CA LYS A 418 4.30 -7.41 -10.48
C LYS A 418 3.05 -6.78 -9.88
N GLY A 419 1.87 -7.31 -10.23
CA GLY A 419 0.60 -6.86 -9.69
C GLY A 419 0.38 -5.36 -9.89
N GLN A 420 -0.08 -4.69 -8.84
CA GLN A 420 -0.30 -3.24 -8.83
C GLN A 420 0.90 -2.44 -8.26
N GLY A 421 2.09 -3.02 -8.23
CA GLY A 421 3.32 -2.33 -7.83
C GLY A 421 3.61 -1.10 -8.69
N MET A 422 4.24 -0.09 -8.11
CA MET A 422 4.48 1.21 -8.73
C MET A 422 5.96 1.46 -8.97
N LEU A 423 6.30 1.99 -10.16
CA LEU A 423 7.55 2.72 -10.35
C LEU A 423 7.40 4.11 -9.72
N VAL A 424 8.16 4.38 -8.67
CA VAL A 424 8.11 5.65 -7.93
C VAL A 424 9.02 6.69 -8.55
N ALA A 425 10.28 6.31 -8.79
CA ALA A 425 11.28 7.20 -9.37
C ALA A 425 12.31 6.42 -10.17
N LYS A 426 12.87 7.07 -11.19
CA LYS A 426 14.02 6.61 -11.96
C LYS A 426 14.93 7.79 -12.29
N THR A 427 16.22 7.64 -12.06
CA THR A 427 17.22 8.67 -12.37
C THR A 427 18.45 8.03 -13.00
N VAL A 428 19.19 8.81 -13.79
CA VAL A 428 20.52 8.42 -14.27
C VAL A 428 21.46 9.59 -14.06
N GLU A 429 22.47 9.40 -13.22
CA GLU A 429 23.42 10.43 -12.85
C GLU A 429 24.80 9.85 -12.69
N ASN A 430 25.81 10.49 -13.32
CA ASN A 430 27.21 10.09 -13.25
C ASN A 430 27.47 8.60 -13.56
N GLY A 431 26.75 8.04 -14.55
CA GLY A 431 26.86 6.63 -14.93
C GLY A 431 26.20 5.66 -13.95
N LYS A 432 25.33 6.16 -13.09
CA LYS A 432 24.56 5.38 -12.13
C LYS A 432 23.07 5.61 -12.34
N ALA A 433 22.34 4.56 -12.66
CA ALA A 433 20.89 4.58 -12.69
C ALA A 433 20.35 4.15 -11.32
N THR A 434 19.31 4.83 -10.87
CA THR A 434 18.58 4.52 -9.65
C THR A 434 17.11 4.32 -9.98
N VAL A 435 16.53 3.23 -9.48
CA VAL A 435 15.12 2.88 -9.70
C VAL A 435 14.48 2.55 -8.35
N LEU A 436 13.47 3.33 -7.96
CA LEU A 436 12.67 3.11 -6.75
C LEU A 436 11.31 2.55 -7.15
N VAL A 437 10.99 1.36 -6.65
CA VAL A 437 9.70 0.67 -6.85
C VAL A 437 9.06 0.42 -5.50
N ALA A 438 7.74 0.56 -5.42
CA ALA A 438 6.98 0.37 -4.19
C ALA A 438 5.68 -0.41 -4.43
N SER A 439 5.13 -1.02 -3.36
CA SER A 439 3.74 -1.44 -3.32
C SER A 439 2.81 -0.23 -3.42
N ASN A 440 1.58 -0.44 -3.88
CA ASN A 440 0.66 0.67 -4.11
C ASN A 440 0.21 1.36 -2.81
N ASP A 441 0.27 0.66 -1.68
CA ASP A 441 0.03 1.21 -0.34
C ASP A 441 1.29 1.76 0.34
N LEU A 442 2.43 1.74 -0.32
CA LEU A 442 3.73 2.17 0.19
C LEU A 442 4.27 1.36 1.39
N SER A 443 3.65 0.23 1.72
CA SER A 443 4.11 -0.60 2.85
C SER A 443 5.41 -1.34 2.58
N LYS A 444 5.78 -1.47 1.31
CA LYS A 444 7.00 -2.13 0.85
C LYS A 444 7.62 -1.34 -0.29
N TYR A 445 8.95 -1.25 -0.30
CA TYR A 445 9.66 -0.63 -1.41
C TYR A 445 11.03 -1.26 -1.62
N ARG A 446 11.61 -1.02 -2.80
CA ARG A 446 12.97 -1.43 -3.12
C ARG A 446 13.65 -0.41 -4.01
N LEU A 447 14.91 -0.12 -3.68
CA LEU A 447 15.79 0.77 -4.43
C LEU A 447 16.82 -0.07 -5.17
N TYR A 448 16.78 -0.04 -6.50
CA TYR A 448 17.79 -0.65 -7.34
C TYR A 448 18.83 0.39 -7.76
N THR A 449 20.07 -0.01 -7.74
CA THR A 449 21.22 0.77 -8.20
C THR A 449 21.89 0.03 -9.34
N ILE A 450 22.00 0.68 -10.49
CA ILE A 450 22.56 0.06 -11.69
C ILE A 450 23.73 0.94 -12.16
N ASN A 451 24.95 0.40 -12.12
CA ASN A 451 26.10 1.06 -12.72
C ASN A 451 25.99 0.93 -14.23
N VAL A 452 25.69 2.03 -14.90
CA VAL A 452 25.59 2.10 -16.36
C VAL A 452 26.97 2.35 -16.92
N ALA A 453 27.60 1.30 -17.42
CA ALA A 453 28.89 1.43 -18.06
C ALA A 453 28.71 1.85 -19.52
N THR A 454 29.45 2.87 -19.93
CA THR A 454 29.55 3.19 -21.36
C THR A 454 30.40 2.12 -22.02
N GLY A 455 29.80 1.33 -22.93
CA GLY A 455 30.58 0.58 -23.92
C GLY A 455 31.45 1.58 -24.70
N ILE A 456 32.61 1.15 -25.11
CA ILE A 456 33.54 2.02 -25.84
C ILE A 456 33.04 2.24 -27.27
N ASP A 457 31.98 3.03 -27.45
CA ASP A 457 31.71 3.63 -28.76
C ASP A 457 32.33 5.03 -28.93
N ASN A 458 32.83 5.59 -27.82
CA ASN A 458 33.57 6.85 -27.80
C ASN A 458 34.94 6.66 -27.10
N LEU A 459 35.84 5.87 -27.68
CA LEU A 459 37.24 6.26 -27.63
C LEU A 459 37.25 7.62 -28.33
N PRO A 460 37.67 8.72 -27.65
CA PRO A 460 37.97 9.93 -28.40
C PRO A 460 38.87 9.51 -29.55
N SER A 461 38.44 9.76 -30.80
CA SER A 461 39.31 9.71 -31.94
C SER A 461 40.52 10.53 -31.49
N VAL A 462 41.68 9.92 -31.40
CA VAL A 462 42.89 10.57 -30.97
C VAL A 462 43.12 11.71 -31.97
N GLU A 463 42.59 12.91 -31.63
CA GLU A 463 43.18 14.11 -32.21
C GLU A 463 44.64 14.05 -31.87
N ALA A 464 45.50 14.14 -32.91
CA ALA A 464 46.88 13.79 -32.94
C ALA A 464 47.82 14.55 -31.95
N ASN A 465 47.28 15.11 -30.83
CA ASN A 465 48.02 15.93 -29.87
C ASN A 465 47.80 15.64 -28.38
N LYS A 466 47.12 14.52 -27.99
CA LYS A 466 47.10 14.09 -26.59
C LYS A 466 47.64 12.67 -26.46
N GLN A 467 48.78 12.48 -25.85
CA GLN A 467 49.39 11.18 -25.57
C GLN A 467 48.47 10.39 -24.59
N VAL A 468 47.67 9.51 -25.15
CA VAL A 468 46.90 8.52 -24.37
C VAL A 468 47.55 7.17 -24.61
N GLU A 469 47.89 6.46 -23.56
CA GLU A 469 48.43 5.11 -23.62
C GLU A 469 47.32 4.09 -23.38
N ILE A 470 47.22 3.05 -24.22
CA ILE A 470 46.23 1.97 -24.10
C ILE A 470 46.95 0.68 -23.76
N TYR A 471 46.49 -0.01 -22.72
CA TYR A 471 47.04 -1.29 -22.28
C TYR A 471 45.96 -2.36 -22.25
N THR A 472 46.34 -3.60 -22.54
CA THR A 472 45.51 -4.79 -22.26
C THR A 472 45.51 -5.07 -20.75
N LEU A 473 44.64 -5.98 -20.27
CA LEU A 473 44.55 -6.34 -18.86
C LEU A 473 45.87 -6.95 -18.29
N ASP A 474 46.63 -7.61 -19.15
CA ASP A 474 47.94 -8.18 -18.84
C ASP A 474 49.07 -7.17 -18.94
N GLY A 475 48.75 -5.88 -19.12
CA GLY A 475 49.74 -4.78 -19.08
C GLY A 475 50.48 -4.52 -20.39
N VAL A 476 50.12 -5.17 -21.49
CA VAL A 476 50.74 -4.94 -22.81
C VAL A 476 50.20 -3.65 -23.43
N ARG A 477 51.07 -2.72 -23.79
CA ARG A 477 50.71 -1.49 -24.49
C ARG A 477 50.30 -1.81 -25.94
N VAL A 478 49.14 -1.27 -26.36
CA VAL A 478 48.61 -1.41 -27.70
C VAL A 478 48.32 -0.03 -28.32
N ASN A 479 48.45 0.08 -29.63
CA ASN A 479 48.26 1.36 -30.31
C ASN A 479 46.77 1.72 -30.44
N LYS A 480 45.89 0.73 -30.38
CA LYS A 480 44.43 0.88 -30.44
C LYS A 480 43.75 -0.34 -29.80
N ALA A 481 42.58 -0.14 -29.28
CA ALA A 481 41.71 -1.21 -28.80
C ALA A 481 40.87 -1.74 -29.99
N ASP A 482 41.40 -2.66 -30.78
CA ASP A 482 40.75 -3.17 -32.02
C ASP A 482 40.07 -4.51 -31.85
N ARG A 483 40.25 -5.21 -30.74
CA ARG A 483 39.59 -6.48 -30.41
C ARG A 483 38.64 -6.34 -29.25
N LYS A 484 37.65 -7.22 -29.19
CA LYS A 484 36.78 -7.34 -28.03
C LYS A 484 37.61 -7.68 -26.79
N GLY A 485 37.41 -6.95 -25.70
CA GLY A 485 38.21 -7.17 -24.49
C GLY A 485 38.22 -5.98 -23.54
N VAL A 486 38.97 -6.13 -22.46
CA VAL A 486 39.13 -5.10 -21.42
C VAL A 486 40.47 -4.43 -21.61
N TYR A 487 40.47 -3.10 -21.58
CA TYR A 487 41.65 -2.26 -21.75
C TYR A 487 41.80 -1.29 -20.57
N ILE A 488 43.02 -0.88 -20.30
CA ILE A 488 43.36 0.20 -19.34
C ILE A 488 43.85 1.37 -20.18
N ILE A 489 43.19 2.51 -20.05
CA ILE A 489 43.61 3.76 -20.70
C ILE A 489 44.25 4.66 -19.67
N LYS A 490 45.45 5.15 -19.97
CA LYS A 490 46.21 6.11 -19.16
C LYS A 490 46.31 7.43 -19.91
N ASP A 491 45.83 8.53 -19.31
CA ASP A 491 45.93 9.87 -19.87
C ASP A 491 47.28 10.53 -19.64
N ALA A 492 47.50 11.69 -20.26
CA ALA A 492 48.74 12.45 -20.14
C ALA A 492 49.06 12.92 -18.71
N GLN A 493 48.06 12.91 -17.80
CA GLN A 493 48.21 13.23 -16.38
C GLN A 493 48.46 11.98 -15.53
N GLY A 494 48.63 10.81 -16.16
CA GLY A 494 48.88 9.53 -15.48
C GLY A 494 47.66 8.87 -14.87
N LYS A 495 46.47 9.44 -15.03
CA LYS A 495 45.23 8.88 -14.53
C LYS A 495 44.79 7.69 -15.42
N THR A 496 44.50 6.57 -14.78
CA THR A 496 44.06 5.34 -15.45
C THR A 496 42.59 5.09 -15.34
N ARG A 497 41.99 4.55 -16.41
CA ARG A 497 40.58 4.08 -16.42
C ARG A 497 40.48 2.74 -17.12
N LYS A 498 39.64 1.86 -16.61
CA LYS A 498 39.32 0.57 -17.22
C LYS A 498 38.22 0.76 -18.27
N VAL A 499 38.38 0.13 -19.44
CA VAL A 499 37.47 0.29 -20.57
C VAL A 499 37.23 -1.10 -21.17
N VAL A 500 35.97 -1.44 -21.49
CA VAL A 500 35.59 -2.72 -22.09
C VAL A 500 35.12 -2.48 -23.53
N LYS A 501 35.75 -3.15 -24.51
CA LYS A 501 35.30 -3.18 -25.89
C LYS A 501 34.51 -4.44 -26.18
N GLN A 502 33.29 -4.30 -26.65
CA GLN A 502 32.41 -5.39 -27.09
C GLN A 502 32.66 -5.83 -28.51
#